data_8bcf943da19f1b8a2a5b0af6b15fe465
#
_entry.id   8bcf943da19f1b8a2a5b0af6b15fe465
#
_cell.length_a   1.000
_cell.length_b   1.000
_cell.length_c   1.000
_cell.angle_alpha   90.00
_cell.angle_beta   90.00
_cell.angle_gamma   90.00
#
_symmetry.space_group_name_H-M   'P 1'
#
loop_
_entity.id
_entity.type
_entity.pdbx_description
1 polymer ?
#
loop_
_entity_poly.entity_id
_entity_poly.type
_entity_poly.pdbx_seq_one_letter_code
_entity_poly.pdbx_strand_id
1 'polypeptide(L)'
;MHAENEMAKLSKTRLSKAKAFPKGVGYIIPVPRDLLNSPAWLTMSHQCRKFVDALMVEWANHGGVENGNLKAPYEQLQTRGLRRASLLDVVVEAGALGIVHAVRGQRSYGSRRSPSVYRLTWLGTAQNGLTATNEWRAIKTKEEAEIRVRNALAELERERATKRAIRAKRAADRAAQRKALEAVA
;
A
#
# COMPACT_ATOMS: atom_id res chain seq x y z
N MET A 1 -11.09 -25.65 -23.02
CA MET A 1 -12.05 -24.64 -23.55
C MET A 1 -13.48 -24.72 -22.99
N HIS A 2 -14.04 -25.91 -22.58
CA HIS A 2 -15.40 -25.97 -21.99
C HIS A 2 -15.50 -25.53 -20.54
N ALA A 3 -14.49 -25.83 -19.69
CA ALA A 3 -14.50 -25.51 -18.26
C ALA A 3 -14.35 -24.01 -17.97
N GLU A 4 -13.59 -23.28 -18.77
CA GLU A 4 -13.41 -21.83 -18.61
C GLU A 4 -14.69 -21.05 -18.97
N ASN A 5 -15.44 -21.55 -19.94
CA ASN A 5 -16.70 -20.94 -20.34
C ASN A 5 -17.83 -21.17 -19.31
N GLU A 6 -17.78 -22.27 -18.57
CA GLU A 6 -18.70 -22.55 -17.46
C GLU A 6 -18.40 -21.70 -16.23
N MET A 7 -17.11 -21.51 -15.87
CA MET A 7 -16.72 -20.63 -14.78
C MET A 7 -17.07 -19.16 -15.04
N ALA A 8 -16.89 -18.69 -16.27
CA ALA A 8 -17.29 -17.34 -16.68
C ALA A 8 -18.82 -17.15 -16.67
N LYS A 9 -19.58 -18.17 -17.05
CA LYS A 9 -21.06 -18.17 -16.95
C LYS A 9 -21.54 -18.23 -15.49
N LEU A 10 -20.90 -19.02 -14.62
CA LEU A 10 -21.19 -19.08 -13.19
C LEU A 10 -20.91 -17.74 -12.48
N SER A 11 -19.85 -17.03 -12.86
CA SER A 11 -19.56 -15.71 -12.30
C SER A 11 -20.57 -14.64 -12.73
N LYS A 12 -20.96 -14.64 -14.01
CA LYS A 12 -22.02 -13.75 -14.53
C LYS A 12 -23.39 -14.06 -13.91
N THR A 13 -23.72 -15.34 -13.70
CA THR A 13 -25.00 -15.75 -13.12
C THR A 13 -25.09 -15.46 -11.63
N ARG A 14 -23.98 -15.53 -10.88
CA ARG A 14 -23.92 -15.11 -9.47
C ARG A 14 -24.02 -13.59 -9.31
N LEU A 15 -23.39 -12.81 -10.19
CA LEU A 15 -23.54 -11.36 -10.21
C LEU A 15 -24.94 -10.91 -10.63
N SER A 16 -25.59 -11.63 -11.57
CA SER A 16 -26.96 -11.31 -12.00
C SER A 16 -28.03 -11.69 -10.96
N LYS A 17 -27.76 -12.67 -10.07
CA LYS A 17 -28.63 -13.00 -8.94
C LYS A 17 -28.47 -12.07 -7.74
N ALA A 18 -27.49 -11.19 -7.73
CA ALA A 18 -27.38 -10.11 -6.75
C ALA A 18 -28.43 -9.01 -7.00
N LYS A 19 -29.71 -9.39 -7.05
CA LYS A 19 -30.86 -8.46 -6.97
C LYS A 19 -30.93 -7.69 -5.63
N ALA A 20 -29.87 -7.78 -4.81
CA ALA A 20 -29.80 -7.21 -3.48
C ALA A 20 -29.18 -5.81 -3.43
N PHE A 21 -28.65 -5.29 -4.54
CA PHE A 21 -28.09 -3.94 -4.52
C PHE A 21 -29.17 -2.92 -4.86
N PRO A 22 -29.40 -1.91 -4.02
CA PRO A 22 -30.32 -0.84 -4.30
C PRO A 22 -29.97 -0.15 -5.63
N LYS A 23 -30.99 0.23 -6.40
CA LYS A 23 -30.78 1.07 -7.60
C LYS A 23 -30.08 2.37 -7.15
N GLY A 24 -29.04 2.78 -7.87
CA GLY A 24 -28.27 3.98 -7.55
C GLY A 24 -27.04 3.75 -6.65
N VAL A 25 -26.76 2.52 -6.25
CA VAL A 25 -25.46 2.18 -5.65
C VAL A 25 -24.39 2.32 -6.74
N GLY A 26 -23.37 3.09 -6.45
CA GLY A 26 -22.23 3.32 -7.32
C GLY A 26 -21.35 2.07 -7.50
N TYR A 27 -20.09 2.28 -7.74
CA TYR A 27 -19.13 1.21 -7.99
C TYR A 27 -18.95 0.30 -6.77
N ILE A 28 -19.02 -1.02 -6.95
CA ILE A 28 -18.80 -2.01 -5.88
C ILE A 28 -17.32 -2.41 -5.89
N ILE A 29 -16.70 -2.30 -4.73
CA ILE A 29 -15.32 -2.74 -4.54
C ILE A 29 -15.34 -4.15 -3.95
N PRO A 30 -14.88 -5.19 -4.68
CA PRO A 30 -14.91 -6.55 -4.19
C PRO A 30 -13.82 -6.76 -3.13
N VAL A 31 -14.22 -7.12 -1.92
CA VAL A 31 -13.32 -7.58 -0.87
C VAL A 31 -13.70 -9.00 -0.49
N PRO A 32 -12.80 -9.99 -0.64
CA PRO A 32 -13.10 -11.37 -0.31
C PRO A 32 -13.42 -11.54 1.18
N ARG A 33 -14.46 -12.31 1.49
CA ARG A 33 -14.82 -12.64 2.88
C ARG A 33 -13.64 -13.25 3.65
N ASP A 34 -12.87 -14.12 3.00
CA ASP A 34 -11.72 -14.78 3.60
C ASP A 34 -10.63 -13.78 3.99
N LEU A 35 -10.45 -12.73 3.18
CA LEU A 35 -9.53 -11.63 3.52
C LEU A 35 -10.02 -10.89 4.76
N LEU A 36 -11.30 -10.52 4.81
CA LEU A 36 -11.87 -9.79 5.96
C LEU A 36 -11.74 -10.56 7.28
N ASN A 37 -11.78 -11.89 7.23
CA ASN A 37 -11.63 -12.78 8.39
C ASN A 37 -10.17 -13.23 8.61
N SER A 38 -9.23 -12.80 7.77
CA SER A 38 -7.83 -13.22 7.89
C SER A 38 -7.13 -12.56 9.08
N PRO A 39 -6.14 -13.24 9.68
CA PRO A 39 -5.28 -12.63 10.70
C PRO A 39 -4.63 -11.32 10.22
N ALA A 40 -4.23 -11.26 8.96
CA ALA A 40 -3.65 -10.07 8.35
C ALA A 40 -4.60 -8.88 8.40
N TRP A 41 -5.87 -9.08 8.03
CA TRP A 41 -6.89 -8.02 8.04
C TRP A 41 -7.25 -7.58 9.45
N LEU A 42 -7.40 -8.54 10.37
CA LEU A 42 -7.80 -8.28 11.75
C LEU A 42 -6.72 -7.57 12.57
N THR A 43 -5.45 -7.72 12.19
CA THR A 43 -4.30 -7.09 12.85
C THR A 43 -4.05 -5.65 12.36
N MET A 44 -4.60 -5.26 11.19
CA MET A 44 -4.38 -3.91 10.67
C MET A 44 -4.75 -2.82 11.67
N SER A 45 -3.86 -1.85 11.84
CA SER A 45 -4.14 -0.63 12.57
C SER A 45 -5.26 0.18 11.90
N HIS A 46 -5.92 1.04 12.67
CA HIS A 46 -6.94 1.93 12.13
C HIS A 46 -6.42 2.85 11.01
N GLN A 47 -5.18 3.31 11.12
CA GLN A 47 -4.54 4.13 10.08
C GLN A 47 -4.24 3.32 8.82
N CYS A 48 -3.81 2.05 8.98
CA CYS A 48 -3.60 1.15 7.86
C CYS A 48 -4.91 0.87 7.11
N ARG A 49 -6.02 0.66 7.81
CA ARG A 49 -7.34 0.52 7.18
C ARG A 49 -7.73 1.73 6.35
N LYS A 50 -7.59 2.95 6.87
CA LYS A 50 -7.86 4.17 6.12
C LYS A 50 -7.02 4.28 4.84
N PHE A 51 -5.78 3.85 4.89
CA PHE A 51 -4.91 3.81 3.72
C PHE A 51 -5.40 2.80 2.68
N VAL A 52 -5.74 1.59 3.11
CA VAL A 52 -6.31 0.55 2.23
C VAL A 52 -7.62 1.00 1.62
N ASP A 53 -8.51 1.63 2.40
CA ASP A 53 -9.78 2.20 1.92
C ASP A 53 -9.52 3.28 0.86
N ALA A 54 -8.49 4.12 1.03
CA ALA A 54 -8.12 5.11 0.04
C ALA A 54 -7.69 4.47 -1.29
N LEU A 55 -6.90 3.40 -1.22
CA LEU A 55 -6.47 2.65 -2.41
C LEU A 55 -7.63 1.92 -3.09
N MET A 56 -8.57 1.40 -2.33
CA MET A 56 -9.78 0.77 -2.88
C MET A 56 -10.62 1.78 -3.67
N VAL A 57 -10.79 2.99 -3.13
CA VAL A 57 -11.52 4.05 -3.83
C VAL A 57 -10.76 4.51 -5.07
N GLU A 58 -9.43 4.65 -4.98
CA GLU A 58 -8.61 4.99 -6.14
C GLU A 58 -8.75 3.94 -7.25
N TRP A 59 -8.71 2.66 -6.90
CA TRP A 59 -8.95 1.58 -7.85
C TRP A 59 -10.33 1.68 -8.51
N ALA A 60 -11.37 1.98 -7.73
CA ALA A 60 -12.73 2.15 -8.26
C ALA A 60 -12.84 3.38 -9.18
N ASN A 61 -12.18 4.49 -8.86
CA ASN A 61 -12.13 5.71 -9.67
C ASN A 61 -11.51 5.47 -11.05
N HIS A 62 -10.60 4.50 -11.15
CA HIS A 62 -9.99 4.06 -12.42
C HIS A 62 -10.71 2.86 -13.06
N GLY A 63 -12.00 2.68 -12.80
CA GLY A 63 -12.81 1.64 -13.42
C GLY A 63 -12.41 0.21 -13.06
N GLY A 64 -11.62 0.03 -12.00
CA GLY A 64 -11.24 -1.30 -11.51
C GLY A 64 -10.12 -2.01 -12.29
N VAL A 65 -9.42 -1.32 -13.18
CA VAL A 65 -8.43 -1.95 -14.08
C VAL A 65 -6.97 -1.61 -13.77
N GLU A 66 -6.71 -0.53 -13.03
CA GLU A 66 -5.36 -0.02 -12.79
C GLU A 66 -4.71 -0.54 -11.49
N ASN A 67 -5.08 -1.73 -11.03
CA ASN A 67 -4.38 -2.31 -9.89
C ASN A 67 -2.89 -2.53 -10.22
N GLY A 68 -2.00 -2.05 -9.39
CA GLY A 68 -0.55 -2.02 -9.63
C GLY A 68 -0.03 -0.66 -10.08
N ASN A 69 -0.91 0.26 -10.48
CA ASN A 69 -0.58 1.65 -10.79
C ASN A 69 -1.38 2.64 -9.92
N LEU A 70 -1.92 2.18 -8.81
CA LEU A 70 -2.70 3.02 -7.91
C LEU A 70 -1.80 4.09 -7.29
N LYS A 71 -2.24 5.33 -7.33
CA LYS A 71 -1.55 6.47 -6.73
C LYS A 71 -2.36 6.98 -5.56
N ALA A 72 -1.69 7.27 -4.45
CA ALA A 72 -2.33 7.86 -3.29
C ALA A 72 -1.60 9.16 -2.93
N PRO A 73 -1.94 10.28 -3.59
CA PRO A 73 -1.40 11.59 -3.25
C PRO A 73 -1.66 11.92 -1.78
N TYR A 74 -0.70 12.58 -1.15
CA TYR A 74 -0.81 12.89 0.27
C TYR A 74 -2.07 13.70 0.60
N GLU A 75 -2.45 14.62 -0.27
CA GLU A 75 -3.64 15.45 -0.12
C GLU A 75 -4.92 14.61 0.00
N GLN A 76 -5.06 13.57 -0.82
CA GLN A 76 -6.20 12.63 -0.73
C GLN A 76 -6.15 11.80 0.56
N LEU A 77 -4.96 11.39 1.00
CA LEU A 77 -4.79 10.65 2.24
C LEU A 77 -5.09 11.53 3.46
N GLN A 78 -4.72 12.79 3.41
CA GLN A 78 -4.98 13.77 4.46
C GLN A 78 -6.49 14.00 4.67
N THR A 79 -7.28 14.10 3.60
CA THR A 79 -8.75 14.24 3.70
C THR A 79 -9.40 13.03 4.39
N ARG A 80 -8.74 11.88 4.37
CA ARG A 80 -9.15 10.66 5.09
C ARG A 80 -8.58 10.56 6.50
N GLY A 81 -7.89 11.61 6.98
CA GLY A 81 -7.32 11.68 8.32
C GLY A 81 -6.01 10.91 8.51
N LEU A 82 -5.25 10.65 7.43
CA LEU A 82 -3.90 10.13 7.53
C LEU A 82 -2.90 11.27 7.75
N ARG A 83 -2.01 11.09 8.73
CA ARG A 83 -0.94 12.06 9.02
C ARG A 83 0.28 11.75 8.16
N ARG A 84 0.93 12.78 7.63
CA ARG A 84 2.14 12.64 6.81
C ARG A 84 3.26 11.88 7.53
N ALA A 85 3.42 12.10 8.82
CA ALA A 85 4.43 11.44 9.63
C ALA A 85 4.22 9.91 9.71
N SER A 86 2.96 9.46 9.69
CA SER A 86 2.58 8.04 9.81
C SER A 86 2.49 7.32 8.46
N LEU A 87 2.53 8.04 7.34
CA LEU A 87 2.26 7.43 6.04
C LEU A 87 3.21 6.28 5.69
N LEU A 88 4.51 6.47 5.98
CA LEU A 88 5.49 5.41 5.69
C LEU A 88 5.29 4.19 6.58
N ASP A 89 4.93 4.40 7.84
CA ASP A 89 4.65 3.31 8.79
C ASP A 89 3.46 2.49 8.34
N VAL A 90 2.40 3.17 7.89
CA VAL A 90 1.18 2.55 7.35
C VAL A 90 1.46 1.73 6.09
N VAL A 91 2.29 2.26 5.17
CA VAL A 91 2.69 1.53 3.96
C VAL A 91 3.51 0.29 4.30
N VAL A 92 4.43 0.39 5.27
CA VAL A 92 5.25 -0.73 5.74
C VAL A 92 4.37 -1.78 6.44
N GLU A 93 3.44 -1.35 7.29
CA GLU A 93 2.46 -2.23 7.94
C GLU A 93 1.63 -3.01 6.91
N ALA A 94 1.02 -2.30 5.94
CA ALA A 94 0.21 -2.92 4.89
C ALA A 94 1.01 -3.93 4.05
N GLY A 95 2.29 -3.62 3.78
CA GLY A 95 3.22 -4.52 3.09
C GLY A 95 3.57 -5.75 3.90
N ALA A 96 3.89 -5.59 5.20
CA ALA A 96 4.20 -6.70 6.10
C ALA A 96 3.03 -7.68 6.27
N LEU A 97 1.81 -7.15 6.22
CA LEU A 97 0.57 -7.94 6.25
C LEU A 97 0.22 -8.57 4.90
N GLY A 98 0.97 -8.30 3.84
CA GLY A 98 0.68 -8.81 2.51
C GLY A 98 -0.63 -8.29 1.90
N ILE A 99 -1.16 -7.19 2.41
CA ILE A 99 -2.40 -6.56 1.95
C ILE A 99 -2.13 -5.64 0.74
N VAL A 100 -1.03 -4.88 0.80
CA VAL A 100 -0.62 -3.95 -0.24
C VAL A 100 0.81 -4.22 -0.66
N HIS A 101 1.06 -4.29 -1.95
CA HIS A 101 2.41 -4.22 -2.50
C HIS A 101 2.69 -2.78 -2.92
N ALA A 102 3.80 -2.21 -2.44
CA ALA A 102 4.20 -0.84 -2.71
C ALA A 102 5.50 -0.80 -3.52
N VAL A 103 5.50 -0.08 -4.63
CA VAL A 103 6.70 0.23 -5.40
C VAL A 103 7.02 1.71 -5.17
N ARG A 104 8.16 1.98 -4.52
CA ARG A 104 8.59 3.37 -4.28
C ARG A 104 8.95 4.05 -5.58
N GLY A 105 8.45 5.24 -5.77
CA GLY A 105 8.84 6.10 -6.87
C GLY A 105 10.34 6.40 -6.83
N GLN A 106 10.99 6.28 -7.97
CA GLN A 106 12.41 6.56 -8.14
C GLN A 106 12.65 8.06 -8.39
N ARG A 107 13.86 8.54 -8.13
CA ARG A 107 14.28 9.87 -8.58
C ARG A 107 14.54 9.82 -10.07
N SER A 108 13.74 10.53 -10.84
CA SER A 108 14.04 10.79 -12.24
C SER A 108 15.08 11.91 -12.35
N TYR A 109 15.83 11.91 -13.44
CA TYR A 109 16.77 12.97 -13.79
C TYR A 109 16.03 14.32 -13.78
N GLY A 110 16.45 15.27 -12.95
CA GLY A 110 15.80 16.59 -12.87
C GLY A 110 14.98 16.88 -11.60
N SER A 111 15.30 16.25 -10.45
CA SER A 111 14.76 16.54 -9.09
C SER A 111 13.29 16.17 -8.80
N ARG A 112 12.49 15.77 -9.76
CA ARG A 112 11.13 15.27 -9.49
C ARG A 112 11.18 13.77 -9.16
N ARG A 113 10.58 13.40 -8.02
CA ARG A 113 10.35 11.99 -7.70
C ARG A 113 9.07 11.54 -8.42
N SER A 114 9.14 10.39 -9.11
CA SER A 114 7.92 9.72 -9.51
C SER A 114 7.11 9.34 -8.25
N PRO A 115 5.79 9.41 -8.29
CA PRO A 115 4.95 8.96 -7.17
C PRO A 115 5.17 7.47 -6.91
N SER A 116 4.99 7.06 -5.65
CA SER A 116 4.89 5.64 -5.33
C SER A 116 3.59 5.08 -5.92
N VAL A 117 3.66 3.85 -6.39
CA VAL A 117 2.50 3.13 -6.90
C VAL A 117 2.20 1.92 -6.03
N TYR A 118 0.93 1.56 -5.95
CA TYR A 118 0.44 0.55 -5.04
C TYR A 118 -0.41 -0.48 -5.78
N ARG A 119 -0.43 -1.69 -5.24
CA ARG A 119 -1.25 -2.81 -5.70
C ARG A 119 -1.96 -3.45 -4.51
N LEU A 120 -3.26 -3.64 -4.62
CA LEU A 120 -4.05 -4.45 -3.70
C LEU A 120 -3.85 -5.93 -4.04
N THR A 121 -3.40 -6.73 -3.11
CA THR A 121 -2.92 -8.09 -3.38
C THR A 121 -4.04 -9.09 -3.70
N TRP A 122 -5.27 -8.79 -3.28
CA TRP A 122 -6.45 -9.61 -3.56
C TRP A 122 -7.15 -9.29 -4.89
N LEU A 123 -6.68 -8.28 -5.59
CA LEU A 123 -7.16 -7.92 -6.92
C LEU A 123 -6.12 -8.26 -7.97
N GLY A 124 -6.57 -8.73 -9.11
CA GLY A 124 -5.68 -8.98 -10.25
C GLY A 124 -5.12 -7.70 -10.84
N THR A 125 -4.04 -7.84 -11.60
CA THR A 125 -3.45 -6.74 -12.41
C THR A 125 -3.48 -7.13 -13.88
N ALA A 126 -3.56 -6.15 -14.77
CA ALA A 126 -3.48 -6.40 -16.21
C ALA A 126 -2.15 -7.10 -16.58
N GLN A 127 -1.06 -6.78 -15.88
CA GLN A 127 0.27 -7.38 -16.10
C GLN A 127 0.34 -8.86 -15.71
N ASN A 128 -0.47 -9.30 -14.74
CA ASN A 128 -0.51 -10.70 -14.27
C ASN A 128 -1.71 -11.48 -14.81
N GLY A 129 -2.25 -11.10 -15.97
CA GLY A 129 -3.43 -11.76 -16.52
C GLY A 129 -4.65 -11.73 -15.60
N LEU A 130 -4.80 -10.63 -14.81
CA LEU A 130 -5.83 -10.43 -13.81
C LEU A 130 -5.79 -11.39 -12.61
N THR A 131 -4.69 -12.09 -12.38
CA THR A 131 -4.53 -13.00 -11.25
C THR A 131 -4.14 -12.24 -9.98
N ALA A 132 -4.87 -12.46 -8.88
CA ALA A 132 -4.56 -11.92 -7.56
C ALA A 132 -3.41 -12.71 -6.92
N THR A 133 -2.46 -12.02 -6.28
CA THR A 133 -1.30 -12.66 -5.63
C THR A 133 -1.62 -13.19 -4.23
N ASN A 134 -2.58 -12.57 -3.54
CA ASN A 134 -3.08 -13.01 -2.22
C ASN A 134 -1.98 -13.28 -1.17
N GLU A 135 -0.97 -12.44 -1.10
CA GLU A 135 0.20 -12.59 -0.21
C GLU A 135 -0.19 -12.65 1.27
N TRP A 136 -1.31 -12.03 1.66
CA TRP A 136 -1.90 -12.08 2.99
C TRP A 136 -2.22 -13.50 3.46
N ARG A 137 -2.44 -14.45 2.54
CA ARG A 137 -2.76 -15.86 2.85
C ARG A 137 -1.58 -16.62 3.48
N ALA A 138 -0.37 -16.07 3.36
CA ALA A 138 0.81 -16.63 4.00
C ALA A 138 0.77 -16.48 5.54
N ILE A 139 -0.04 -15.56 6.06
CA ILE A 139 -0.16 -15.29 7.49
C ILE A 139 -1.29 -16.14 8.05
N LYS A 140 -0.97 -17.05 8.97
CA LYS A 140 -1.92 -18.04 9.49
C LYS A 140 -2.50 -17.68 10.84
N THR A 141 -1.76 -16.94 11.66
CA THR A 141 -2.20 -16.55 13.01
C THR A 141 -2.07 -15.05 13.23
N LYS A 142 -2.78 -14.56 14.25
CA LYS A 142 -2.72 -13.16 14.64
C LYS A 142 -1.34 -12.81 15.22
N GLU A 143 -0.77 -13.71 15.99
CA GLU A 143 0.56 -13.55 16.56
C GLU A 143 1.63 -13.43 15.47
N GLU A 144 1.52 -14.23 14.41
CA GLU A 144 2.41 -14.12 13.25
C GLU A 144 2.27 -12.76 12.56
N ALA A 145 1.04 -12.27 12.38
CA ALA A 145 0.77 -10.97 11.80
C ALA A 145 1.40 -9.84 12.63
N GLU A 146 1.20 -9.87 13.95
CA GLU A 146 1.75 -8.88 14.89
C GLU A 146 3.29 -8.88 14.89
N ILE A 147 3.92 -10.07 14.85
CA ILE A 147 5.37 -10.21 14.77
C ILE A 147 5.89 -9.63 13.45
N ARG A 148 5.26 -9.93 12.33
CA ARG A 148 5.66 -9.39 11.00
C ARG A 148 5.59 -7.86 10.98
N VAL A 149 4.52 -7.28 11.47
CA VAL A 149 4.35 -5.82 11.55
C VAL A 149 5.42 -5.20 12.45
N ARG A 150 5.62 -5.76 13.65
CA ARG A 150 6.61 -5.26 14.61
C ARG A 150 8.02 -5.28 14.00
N ASN A 151 8.41 -6.38 13.38
CA ASN A 151 9.72 -6.52 12.76
C ASN A 151 9.93 -5.53 11.61
N ALA A 152 8.92 -5.36 10.74
CA ALA A 152 8.98 -4.44 9.62
C ALA A 152 9.07 -2.97 10.09
N LEU A 153 8.33 -2.58 11.12
CA LEU A 153 8.42 -1.24 11.71
C LEU A 153 9.75 -1.01 12.43
N ALA A 154 10.27 -2.01 13.13
CA ALA A 154 11.59 -1.92 13.76
C ALA A 154 12.71 -1.73 12.72
N GLU A 155 12.65 -2.43 11.60
CA GLU A 155 13.59 -2.25 10.48
C GLU A 155 13.50 -0.84 9.87
N LEU A 156 12.29 -0.34 9.66
CA LEU A 156 12.06 1.02 9.20
C LEU A 156 12.67 2.06 10.16
N GLU A 157 12.56 1.85 11.46
CA GLU A 157 13.12 2.77 12.45
C GLU A 157 14.67 2.71 12.48
N ARG A 158 15.27 1.53 12.30
CA ARG A 158 16.72 1.39 12.11
C ARG A 158 17.20 2.16 10.87
N GLU A 159 16.50 2.04 9.74
CA GLU A 159 16.82 2.82 8.55
C GLU A 159 16.71 4.33 8.80
N ARG A 160 15.71 4.77 9.54
CA ARG A 160 15.53 6.19 9.91
C ARG A 160 16.68 6.68 10.78
N ALA A 161 17.07 5.90 11.78
CA ALA A 161 18.18 6.21 12.66
C ALA A 161 19.50 6.35 11.89
N THR A 162 19.78 5.41 10.99
CA THR A 162 20.96 5.44 10.12
C THR A 162 20.97 6.68 9.23
N LYS A 163 19.82 7.01 8.60
CA LYS A 163 19.70 8.21 7.75
C LYS A 163 19.87 9.50 8.55
N ARG A 164 19.36 9.55 9.80
CA ARG A 164 19.57 10.69 10.72
C ARG A 164 21.06 10.86 11.07
N ALA A 165 21.74 9.77 11.41
CA ALA A 165 23.17 9.79 11.74
C ALA A 165 24.04 10.29 10.56
N ILE A 166 23.78 9.79 9.35
CA ILE A 166 24.47 10.24 8.13
C ILE A 166 24.23 11.73 7.87
N ARG A 167 23.01 12.21 8.06
CA ARG A 167 22.67 13.63 7.88
C ARG A 167 23.39 14.51 8.92
N ALA A 168 23.42 14.07 10.18
CA ALA A 168 24.11 14.79 11.25
C ALA A 168 25.61 14.90 10.98
N LYS A 169 26.26 13.79 10.55
CA LYS A 169 27.68 13.79 10.18
C LYS A 169 27.94 14.78 9.03
N ARG A 170 27.16 14.73 7.95
CA ARG A 170 27.32 15.65 6.81
C ARG A 170 27.12 17.11 7.21
N ALA A 171 26.22 17.40 8.14
CA ALA A 171 26.01 18.76 8.66
C ALA A 171 27.22 19.23 9.47
N ALA A 172 27.78 18.35 10.33
CA ALA A 172 28.99 18.66 11.10
C ALA A 172 30.22 18.92 10.19
N ASP A 173 30.42 18.06 9.18
CA ASP A 173 31.50 18.21 8.20
C ASP A 173 31.39 19.56 7.45
N ARG A 174 30.18 19.94 7.01
CA ARG A 174 29.96 21.24 6.36
C ARG A 174 30.22 22.44 7.29
N ALA A 175 29.83 22.32 8.57
CA ALA A 175 30.07 23.38 9.55
C ALA A 175 31.55 23.53 9.82
N ALA A 176 32.31 22.41 9.92
CA ALA A 176 33.76 22.44 10.07
C ALA A 176 34.48 23.10 8.86
N GLN A 177 34.06 22.75 7.64
CA GLN A 177 34.59 23.36 6.41
C GLN A 177 34.34 24.87 6.36
N ARG A 178 33.11 25.33 6.74
CA ARG A 178 32.84 26.77 6.81
C ARG A 178 33.74 27.50 7.77
N LYS A 179 33.93 26.96 8.99
CA LYS A 179 34.82 27.57 9.98
C LYS A 179 36.27 27.62 9.50
N ALA A 180 36.75 26.56 8.81
CA ALA A 180 38.09 26.56 8.25
C ALA A 180 38.29 27.62 7.16
N LEU A 181 37.27 27.85 6.31
CA LEU A 181 37.32 28.90 5.29
C LEU A 181 37.28 30.31 5.89
N GLU A 182 36.47 30.54 6.91
CA GLU A 182 36.39 31.82 7.63
C GLU A 182 37.69 32.13 8.41
N ALA A 183 38.46 31.13 8.81
CA ALA A 183 39.74 31.35 9.51
C ALA A 183 40.92 31.67 8.58
N VAL A 184 40.77 31.49 7.27
CA VAL A 184 41.80 31.73 6.24
C VAL A 184 41.58 33.05 5.49
N ALA A 185 40.40 33.63 5.64
CA ALA A 185 40.02 34.93 5.04
C ALA A 185 40.32 36.08 5.98
#